data_0b6f2fc0a39883ccce1896503e20764b
#
_entry.id   0b6f2fc0a39883ccce1896503e20764b
#
_cell.length_a   1.000
_cell.length_b   1.000
_cell.length_c   1.000
_cell.angle_alpha   90.00
_cell.angle_beta   90.00
_cell.angle_gamma   90.00
#
_symmetry.space_group_name_H-M   'P 1'
#
loop_
_entity.id
_entity.type
_entity.pdbx_description
1 polymer ?
#
loop_
_entity_poly.entity_id
_entity_poly.type
_entity_poly.pdbx_seq_one_letter_code
_entity_poly.pdbx_strand_id
1 'polypeptide(L)'
;MKKILELAKKEINLIRSQKSVMLLIIIYPLLIVSSVMLALSGQPLLDNQIAQIGAKDITAVTYAGDSNLFDYNSFFIKMQDNNKLKLLVVGSEQEMRDAIRRSRGDVGFFVEPRNGKMDVNVYYDNVSPLAAEAILFLTTTKIQQIGEDLTKTELTNIWDELAGVETQLDSEKSKLERFISTLKESQPKLEKLKLDLESVDLESIRKDINFFDELSTKYAAQVQTAGAELSSSKQKLTSYEQDINGVRQDFVTYRLAIGSILSSIQALKEASVEPATTSLAAIEKDVNDQAIRIDSTIAKMDLALIDLNTAKNGIDSAQVMLAGATSDLNESKVTIREFSDQLESTSKVLEESKALIDDTIKFQENTISDLNGTSAFLNDFTEKIKDIRKKSPEALVRPVVIKENQLYNSTKMDVMLIVSLVIALLLTSILLTGVTVILEREQGISFRVALSKTNKLEWLGGKILGQLFFVLVITTIILGVAMFFAGVTISGSIIDVVLALLLIPFSFVCLSLAIARFANSFSTVVLSSLLIFIPMLLLSGLLFPTKLMPDIVAAFSSALPLTIAKDLLLDIMLRGLALDQIYGGLTTLFIYSVICLAIYFYGDKI
;
A
#
# COMPACT_ATOMS: atom_id res chain seq x y z
N MET A 1 -18.41 18.09 -35.47
CA MET A 1 -17.28 17.13 -35.34
C MET A 1 -15.94 17.69 -35.78
N LYS A 2 -15.74 18.27 -36.98
CA LYS A 2 -14.42 18.85 -37.39
C LYS A 2 -13.85 19.84 -36.36
N LYS A 3 -14.64 20.79 -35.86
CA LYS A 3 -14.18 21.79 -34.88
C LYS A 3 -13.74 21.17 -33.54
N ILE A 4 -14.43 20.14 -33.07
CA ILE A 4 -14.08 19.43 -31.83
C ILE A 4 -12.71 18.74 -32.00
N LEU A 5 -12.46 18.13 -33.17
CA LEU A 5 -11.22 17.47 -33.48
C LEU A 5 -10.05 18.47 -33.61
N GLU A 6 -10.30 19.65 -34.19
CA GLU A 6 -9.30 20.74 -34.26
C GLU A 6 -8.97 21.28 -32.86
N LEU A 7 -9.97 21.42 -32.00
CA LEU A 7 -9.78 21.81 -30.61
C LEU A 7 -9.03 20.75 -29.81
N ALA A 8 -9.33 19.46 -30.01
CA ALA A 8 -8.56 18.37 -29.42
C ALA A 8 -7.09 18.38 -29.88
N LYS A 9 -6.85 18.58 -31.19
CA LYS A 9 -5.50 18.72 -31.74
C LYS A 9 -4.74 19.91 -31.14
N LYS A 10 -5.43 21.03 -30.92
CA LYS A 10 -4.86 22.19 -30.22
C LYS A 10 -4.45 21.83 -28.79
N GLU A 11 -5.32 21.14 -28.05
CA GLU A 11 -5.05 20.69 -26.69
C GLU A 11 -3.84 19.75 -26.62
N ILE A 12 -3.78 18.80 -27.55
CA ILE A 12 -2.65 17.89 -27.71
C ILE A 12 -1.34 18.68 -27.97
N ASN A 13 -1.37 19.68 -28.85
CA ASN A 13 -0.20 20.49 -29.14
C ASN A 13 0.20 21.37 -27.95
N LEU A 14 -0.76 21.88 -27.18
CA LEU A 14 -0.50 22.65 -25.96
C LEU A 14 0.29 21.81 -24.96
N ILE A 15 -0.19 20.60 -24.68
CA ILE A 15 0.47 19.67 -23.75
C ILE A 15 1.85 19.27 -24.28
N ARG A 16 1.96 18.95 -25.59
CA ARG A 16 3.22 18.56 -26.23
C ARG A 16 4.26 19.67 -26.22
N SER A 17 3.85 20.94 -26.30
CA SER A 17 4.77 22.09 -26.26
C SER A 17 5.41 22.30 -24.89
N GLN A 18 4.80 21.80 -23.84
CA GLN A 18 5.25 21.90 -22.45
C GLN A 18 6.12 20.69 -22.08
N LYS A 19 7.44 20.74 -22.37
CA LYS A 19 8.36 19.61 -22.12
C LYS A 19 8.33 19.10 -20.68
N SER A 20 8.22 20.01 -19.71
CA SER A 20 8.14 19.65 -18.27
C SER A 20 6.85 18.91 -17.94
N VAL A 21 5.72 19.30 -18.52
CA VAL A 21 4.43 18.63 -18.33
C VAL A 21 4.45 17.27 -19.01
N MET A 22 5.00 17.15 -20.21
CA MET A 22 5.17 15.88 -20.92
C MET A 22 6.03 14.88 -20.14
N LEU A 23 7.15 15.34 -19.58
CA LEU A 23 8.05 14.51 -18.78
C LEU A 23 7.34 14.03 -17.49
N LEU A 24 6.64 14.94 -16.84
CA LEU A 24 5.85 14.62 -15.63
C LEU A 24 4.70 13.64 -15.94
N ILE A 25 4.03 13.80 -17.07
CA ILE A 25 2.95 12.92 -17.53
C ILE A 25 3.42 11.48 -17.75
N ILE A 26 4.64 11.27 -18.24
CA ILE A 26 5.18 9.94 -18.56
C ILE A 26 5.83 9.30 -17.32
N ILE A 27 6.67 10.05 -16.62
CA ILE A 27 7.46 9.50 -15.51
C ILE A 27 6.62 9.30 -14.25
N TYR A 28 5.71 10.24 -13.96
CA TYR A 28 4.94 10.22 -12.71
C TYR A 28 4.04 8.98 -12.55
N PRO A 29 3.25 8.56 -13.55
CA PRO A 29 2.46 7.33 -13.44
C PRO A 29 3.31 6.06 -13.29
N LEU A 30 4.46 6.00 -13.98
CA LEU A 30 5.38 4.87 -13.86
C LEU A 30 6.00 4.80 -12.46
N LEU A 31 6.37 5.94 -11.88
CA LEU A 31 6.84 6.03 -10.50
C LEU A 31 5.75 5.62 -9.50
N ILE A 32 4.50 6.02 -9.73
CA ILE A 32 3.39 5.62 -8.87
C ILE A 32 3.18 4.11 -8.94
N VAL A 33 3.08 3.55 -10.14
CA VAL A 33 2.91 2.11 -10.32
C VAL A 33 4.04 1.35 -9.62
N SER A 34 5.29 1.74 -9.84
CA SER A 34 6.44 1.10 -9.19
C SER A 34 6.45 1.29 -7.67
N SER A 35 6.10 2.48 -7.16
CA SER A 35 6.06 2.75 -5.72
C SER A 35 4.92 2.02 -5.01
N VAL A 36 3.74 1.96 -5.63
CA VAL A 36 2.60 1.21 -5.10
C VAL A 36 2.89 -0.28 -5.11
N MET A 37 3.50 -0.79 -6.18
CA MET A 37 3.94 -2.19 -6.23
C MET A 37 4.97 -2.51 -5.15
N LEU A 38 5.98 -1.67 -4.96
CA LEU A 38 6.98 -1.83 -3.91
C LEU A 38 6.36 -1.72 -2.50
N ALA A 39 5.47 -0.77 -2.28
CA ALA A 39 4.80 -0.58 -1.00
C ALA A 39 3.89 -1.77 -0.62
N LEU A 40 3.21 -2.35 -1.60
CA LEU A 40 2.28 -3.45 -1.38
C LEU A 40 2.95 -4.84 -1.45
N SER A 41 4.06 -4.99 -2.20
CA SER A 41 4.76 -6.27 -2.33
C SER A 41 5.54 -6.69 -1.08
N GLY A 42 5.90 -5.74 -0.21
CA GLY A 42 6.73 -5.97 0.98
C GLY A 42 5.96 -6.19 2.29
N GLN A 43 4.65 -6.15 2.28
CA GLN A 43 3.86 -6.27 3.51
C GLN A 43 3.26 -7.67 3.67
N PRO A 44 3.66 -8.44 4.69
CA PRO A 44 2.76 -9.39 5.31
C PRO A 44 1.72 -8.55 6.07
N LEU A 45 0.57 -8.35 5.42
CA LEU A 45 -0.45 -7.43 5.91
C LEU A 45 -1.15 -8.02 7.14
N LEU A 46 -0.97 -7.33 8.29
CA LEU A 46 -2.03 -7.13 9.29
C LEU A 46 -2.74 -8.36 9.88
N ASP A 47 -2.09 -9.51 9.99
CA ASP A 47 -2.71 -10.74 10.51
C ASP A 47 -3.37 -10.57 11.90
N ASN A 48 -2.86 -9.67 12.74
CA ASN A 48 -3.39 -9.48 14.09
C ASN A 48 -4.34 -8.29 14.27
N GLN A 49 -4.34 -7.30 13.37
CA GLN A 49 -5.25 -6.15 13.50
C GLN A 49 -6.62 -6.42 12.88
N ILE A 50 -6.70 -7.27 11.87
CA ILE A 50 -7.96 -7.63 11.20
C ILE A 50 -8.87 -8.46 12.14
N ALA A 51 -8.30 -9.27 12.99
CA ALA A 51 -9.06 -10.04 13.98
C ALA A 51 -9.73 -9.19 15.07
N GLN A 52 -9.24 -7.96 15.31
CA GLN A 52 -9.77 -7.03 16.33
C GLN A 52 -10.74 -5.99 15.76
N ILE A 53 -10.68 -5.72 14.47
CA ILE A 53 -11.61 -4.82 13.81
C ILE A 53 -12.91 -5.60 13.59
N GLY A 54 -14.00 -5.17 14.20
CA GLY A 54 -15.31 -5.82 14.15
C GLY A 54 -15.72 -6.19 12.72
N ALA A 55 -15.36 -7.39 12.30
CA ALA A 55 -15.67 -7.88 10.97
C ALA A 55 -17.21 -7.97 10.84
N LYS A 56 -17.71 -7.45 9.75
CA LYS A 56 -19.05 -7.70 9.23
C LYS A 56 -19.28 -9.21 9.18
N ASP A 57 -20.52 -9.64 9.33
CA ASP A 57 -20.89 -11.06 9.23
C ASP A 57 -20.31 -11.67 7.95
N ILE A 58 -19.42 -12.65 8.10
CA ILE A 58 -18.85 -13.41 6.99
C ILE A 58 -19.85 -14.48 6.59
N THR A 59 -20.18 -14.56 5.32
CA THR A 59 -21.04 -15.62 4.80
C THR A 59 -20.17 -16.75 4.28
N ALA A 60 -20.14 -17.85 5.03
CA ALA A 60 -19.48 -19.08 4.60
C ALA A 60 -20.48 -20.00 3.89
N VAL A 61 -20.07 -20.52 2.74
CA VAL A 61 -20.88 -21.44 1.95
C VAL A 61 -20.34 -22.86 2.12
N THR A 62 -21.20 -23.81 2.40
CA THR A 62 -20.80 -25.21 2.58
C THR A 62 -21.84 -26.15 1.99
N TYR A 63 -21.45 -27.40 1.80
CA TYR A 63 -22.38 -28.47 1.48
C TYR A 63 -22.08 -29.72 2.34
N ALA A 64 -23.08 -30.54 2.59
CA ALA A 64 -22.91 -31.80 3.31
C ALA A 64 -22.43 -32.88 2.33
N GLY A 65 -21.31 -33.51 2.63
CA GLY A 65 -20.85 -34.68 1.88
C GLY A 65 -21.65 -35.95 2.22
N ASP A 66 -21.62 -36.94 1.33
CA ASP A 66 -22.37 -38.19 1.42
C ASP A 66 -21.82 -39.19 2.46
N SER A 67 -21.00 -38.76 3.43
CA SER A 67 -20.39 -39.70 4.38
C SER A 67 -21.15 -39.76 5.70
N ASN A 68 -21.64 -40.94 6.05
CA ASN A 68 -22.23 -41.26 7.39
C ASN A 68 -21.19 -41.26 8.55
N LEU A 69 -19.94 -40.94 8.25
CA LEU A 69 -18.81 -40.98 9.21
C LEU A 69 -18.55 -39.66 9.94
N PHE A 70 -19.27 -38.61 9.55
CA PHE A 70 -19.06 -37.27 10.11
C PHE A 70 -20.41 -36.60 10.40
N ASP A 71 -20.60 -36.10 11.61
CA ASP A 71 -21.81 -35.35 11.99
C ASP A 71 -21.72 -33.89 11.50
N TYR A 72 -22.11 -33.71 10.25
CA TYR A 72 -22.18 -32.39 9.63
C TYR A 72 -23.12 -31.43 10.36
N ASN A 73 -24.21 -31.94 10.94
CA ASN A 73 -25.18 -31.10 11.64
C ASN A 73 -24.60 -30.48 12.89
N SER A 74 -23.95 -31.26 13.74
CA SER A 74 -23.27 -30.77 14.94
C SER A 74 -22.13 -29.82 14.59
N PHE A 75 -21.40 -30.10 13.50
CA PHE A 75 -20.36 -29.20 12.99
C PHE A 75 -20.92 -27.85 12.51
N PHE A 76 -22.02 -27.88 11.74
CA PHE A 76 -22.66 -26.68 11.23
C PHE A 76 -23.30 -25.85 12.34
N ILE A 77 -23.93 -26.47 13.32
CA ILE A 77 -24.50 -25.79 14.49
C ILE A 77 -23.40 -25.06 15.27
N LYS A 78 -22.27 -25.72 15.52
CA LYS A 78 -21.12 -25.11 16.19
C LYS A 78 -20.47 -24.00 15.36
N MET A 79 -20.51 -24.09 14.04
CA MET A 79 -20.05 -23.01 13.16
C MET A 79 -20.94 -21.76 13.22
N GLN A 80 -22.26 -21.94 13.41
CA GLN A 80 -23.23 -20.86 13.54
C GLN A 80 -23.28 -20.20 14.91
N ASP A 81 -22.78 -20.86 15.94
CA ASP A 81 -22.88 -20.40 17.33
C ASP A 81 -22.09 -19.10 17.65
N ASN A 82 -21.48 -18.51 16.67
CA ASN A 82 -20.84 -17.22 16.79
C ASN A 82 -21.51 -16.22 15.81
N ASN A 83 -22.17 -15.20 16.35
CA ASN A 83 -22.93 -14.16 15.62
C ASN A 83 -22.20 -13.46 14.44
N LYS A 84 -20.96 -13.86 14.12
CA LYS A 84 -20.13 -13.27 13.07
C LYS A 84 -20.03 -14.10 11.79
N LEU A 85 -20.49 -15.36 11.79
CA LEU A 85 -20.38 -16.25 10.64
C LEU A 85 -21.76 -16.75 10.24
N LYS A 86 -22.25 -16.29 9.09
CA LYS A 86 -23.49 -16.81 8.50
C LYS A 86 -23.16 -17.99 7.62
N LEU A 87 -23.81 -19.12 7.86
CA LEU A 87 -23.61 -20.34 7.08
C LEU A 87 -24.72 -20.46 6.03
N LEU A 88 -24.31 -20.58 4.76
CA LEU A 88 -25.18 -20.91 3.64
C LEU A 88 -24.89 -22.34 3.21
N VAL A 89 -25.84 -23.24 3.42
CA VAL A 89 -25.71 -24.63 2.99
C VAL A 89 -26.30 -24.77 1.59
N VAL A 90 -25.53 -25.34 0.66
CA VAL A 90 -25.90 -25.58 -0.74
C VAL A 90 -25.86 -27.07 -1.05
N GLY A 91 -26.37 -27.47 -2.23
CA GLY A 91 -26.52 -28.87 -2.59
C GLY A 91 -25.27 -29.53 -3.19
N SER A 92 -24.28 -28.74 -3.66
CA SER A 92 -23.10 -29.29 -4.33
C SER A 92 -21.89 -28.36 -4.25
N GLU A 93 -20.70 -28.93 -4.51
CA GLU A 93 -19.45 -28.14 -4.64
C GLU A 93 -19.55 -27.08 -5.74
N GLN A 94 -20.23 -27.38 -6.83
CA GLN A 94 -20.36 -26.47 -7.94
C GLN A 94 -21.23 -25.26 -7.60
N GLU A 95 -22.34 -25.49 -6.89
CA GLU A 95 -23.18 -24.43 -6.33
C GLU A 95 -22.43 -23.57 -5.32
N MET A 96 -21.57 -24.17 -4.49
CA MET A 96 -20.72 -23.46 -3.55
C MET A 96 -19.75 -22.54 -4.27
N ARG A 97 -19.03 -23.03 -5.29
CA ARG A 97 -18.11 -22.22 -6.10
C ARG A 97 -18.84 -21.08 -6.83
N ASP A 98 -20.02 -21.35 -7.37
CA ASP A 98 -20.84 -20.34 -8.06
C ASP A 98 -21.41 -19.30 -7.09
N ALA A 99 -21.74 -19.69 -5.85
CA ALA A 99 -22.17 -18.76 -4.82
C ALA A 99 -21.07 -17.76 -4.46
N ILE A 100 -19.82 -18.22 -4.35
CA ILE A 100 -18.66 -17.35 -4.08
C ILE A 100 -18.39 -16.43 -5.28
N ARG A 101 -18.40 -16.97 -6.49
CA ARG A 101 -18.21 -16.19 -7.73
C ARG A 101 -19.24 -15.09 -7.90
N ARG A 102 -20.48 -15.32 -7.49
CA ARG A 102 -21.59 -14.34 -7.53
C ARG A 102 -21.67 -13.45 -6.29
N SER A 103 -20.63 -13.45 -5.44
CA SER A 103 -20.57 -12.68 -4.20
C SER A 103 -21.76 -12.93 -3.24
N ARG A 104 -22.37 -14.11 -3.31
CA ARG A 104 -23.40 -14.58 -2.35
C ARG A 104 -22.79 -15.21 -1.10
N GLY A 105 -21.50 -15.52 -1.14
CA GLY A 105 -20.68 -16.01 -0.04
C GLY A 105 -19.29 -15.45 -0.14
N ASP A 106 -18.60 -15.35 0.98
CA ASP A 106 -17.24 -14.82 1.08
C ASP A 106 -16.18 -15.91 1.00
N VAL A 107 -16.52 -17.11 1.48
CA VAL A 107 -15.65 -18.29 1.50
C VAL A 107 -16.50 -19.54 1.35
N GLY A 108 -15.98 -20.55 0.69
CA GLY A 108 -16.57 -21.88 0.63
C GLY A 108 -15.70 -22.88 1.37
N PHE A 109 -16.32 -23.83 2.06
CA PHE A 109 -15.58 -24.94 2.63
C PHE A 109 -16.40 -26.23 2.61
N PHE A 110 -15.72 -27.35 2.52
CA PHE A 110 -16.33 -28.65 2.77
C PHE A 110 -15.36 -29.59 3.49
N VAL A 111 -15.92 -30.48 4.27
CA VAL A 111 -15.19 -31.44 5.09
C VAL A 111 -15.25 -32.81 4.43
N GLU A 112 -14.09 -33.40 4.13
CA GLU A 112 -13.95 -34.73 3.57
C GLU A 112 -13.27 -35.66 4.58
N PRO A 113 -13.99 -36.57 5.22
CA PRO A 113 -13.35 -37.52 6.12
C PRO A 113 -12.58 -38.58 5.31
N ARG A 114 -11.26 -38.66 5.48
CA ARG A 114 -10.37 -39.60 4.79
C ARG A 114 -9.46 -40.32 5.79
N ASN A 115 -9.52 -41.66 5.82
CA ASN A 115 -8.59 -42.51 6.59
C ASN A 115 -8.33 -42.07 8.03
N GLY A 116 -9.39 -41.69 8.78
CA GLY A 116 -9.24 -41.23 10.14
C GLY A 116 -8.78 -39.77 10.28
N LYS A 117 -8.60 -39.05 9.19
CA LYS A 117 -8.29 -37.63 9.12
C LYS A 117 -9.47 -36.84 8.54
N MET A 118 -9.61 -35.59 8.96
CA MET A 118 -10.57 -34.66 8.37
C MET A 118 -9.84 -33.73 7.42
N ASP A 119 -10.04 -33.90 6.10
CA ASP A 119 -9.58 -32.97 5.10
C ASP A 119 -10.65 -31.87 4.93
N VAL A 120 -10.30 -30.62 5.17
CA VAL A 120 -11.18 -29.48 4.92
C VAL A 120 -10.66 -28.69 3.74
N ASN A 121 -11.42 -28.70 2.65
CA ASN A 121 -11.10 -27.91 1.48
C ASN A 121 -11.74 -26.54 1.59
N VAL A 122 -10.94 -25.47 1.49
CA VAL A 122 -11.40 -24.08 1.56
C VAL A 122 -11.24 -23.43 0.21
N TYR A 123 -12.31 -22.78 -0.28
CA TYR A 123 -12.37 -22.07 -1.56
C TYR A 123 -12.61 -20.58 -1.32
N TYR A 124 -11.84 -19.73 -1.98
CA TYR A 124 -11.92 -18.28 -1.79
C TYR A 124 -11.63 -17.48 -3.06
N ASP A 125 -12.11 -16.24 -3.08
CA ASP A 125 -11.85 -15.28 -4.15
C ASP A 125 -10.49 -14.60 -3.94
N ASN A 126 -9.47 -15.04 -4.67
CA ASN A 126 -8.11 -14.51 -4.60
C ASN A 126 -7.90 -13.18 -5.36
N VAL A 127 -8.93 -12.65 -6.01
CA VAL A 127 -8.90 -11.33 -6.67
C VAL A 127 -8.95 -10.18 -5.64
N SER A 128 -9.35 -10.46 -4.41
CA SER A 128 -9.30 -9.51 -3.29
C SER A 128 -8.35 -10.01 -2.21
N PRO A 129 -7.02 -9.96 -2.41
CA PRO A 129 -6.05 -10.67 -1.57
C PRO A 129 -6.13 -10.31 -0.09
N LEU A 130 -6.37 -9.02 0.24
CA LEU A 130 -6.53 -8.57 1.62
C LEU A 130 -7.79 -9.14 2.29
N ALA A 131 -8.90 -9.14 1.56
CA ALA A 131 -10.15 -9.74 2.06
C ALA A 131 -10.02 -11.26 2.13
N ALA A 132 -9.39 -11.89 1.13
CA ALA A 132 -9.16 -13.32 1.08
C ALA A 132 -8.29 -13.80 2.26
N GLU A 133 -7.19 -13.14 2.55
CA GLU A 133 -6.32 -13.48 3.70
C GLU A 133 -7.06 -13.32 5.04
N ALA A 134 -7.81 -12.24 5.22
CA ALA A 134 -8.61 -12.03 6.42
C ALA A 134 -9.72 -13.09 6.59
N ILE A 135 -10.43 -13.40 5.51
CA ILE A 135 -11.51 -14.39 5.50
C ILE A 135 -10.95 -15.80 5.70
N LEU A 136 -9.84 -16.14 5.05
CA LEU A 136 -9.13 -17.40 5.23
C LEU A 136 -8.68 -17.54 6.67
N PHE A 137 -8.02 -16.55 7.24
CA PHE A 137 -7.57 -16.55 8.64
C PHE A 137 -8.74 -16.79 9.60
N LEU A 138 -9.84 -16.05 9.46
CA LEU A 138 -11.01 -16.20 10.31
C LEU A 138 -11.68 -17.56 10.14
N THR A 139 -11.77 -18.05 8.90
CA THR A 139 -12.43 -19.33 8.59
C THR A 139 -11.57 -20.51 9.05
N THR A 140 -10.26 -20.48 8.79
CA THR A 140 -9.32 -21.53 9.22
C THR A 140 -9.21 -21.58 10.74
N THR A 141 -9.14 -20.43 11.41
CA THR A 141 -9.14 -20.34 12.88
C THR A 141 -10.44 -20.93 13.45
N LYS A 142 -11.59 -20.63 12.84
CA LYS A 142 -12.88 -21.17 13.31
C LYS A 142 -13.02 -22.67 13.06
N ILE A 143 -12.60 -23.17 11.91
CA ILE A 143 -12.58 -24.61 11.60
C ILE A 143 -11.67 -25.34 12.58
N GLN A 144 -10.50 -24.76 12.90
CA GLN A 144 -9.61 -25.29 13.90
C GLN A 144 -10.27 -25.36 15.29
N GLN A 145 -10.89 -24.25 15.74
CA GLN A 145 -11.61 -24.22 17.02
C GLN A 145 -12.71 -25.28 17.12
N ILE A 146 -13.46 -25.53 16.05
CA ILE A 146 -14.53 -26.53 16.03
C ILE A 146 -13.95 -27.93 16.03
N GLY A 147 -12.85 -28.17 15.29
CA GLY A 147 -12.10 -29.42 15.38
C GLY A 147 -11.67 -29.74 16.81
N GLU A 148 -11.20 -28.72 17.52
CA GLU A 148 -10.84 -28.81 18.95
C GLU A 148 -12.03 -29.13 19.85
N ASP A 149 -13.18 -28.47 19.66
CA ASP A 149 -14.39 -28.68 20.47
C ASP A 149 -15.05 -30.04 20.21
N LEU A 150 -14.97 -30.58 19.02
CA LEU A 150 -15.47 -31.91 18.66
C LEU A 150 -14.63 -33.05 19.26
N THR A 151 -13.37 -32.78 19.56
CA THR A 151 -12.43 -33.73 20.16
C THR A 151 -12.27 -33.56 21.68
N LYS A 152 -13.01 -32.66 22.30
CA LYS A 152 -12.87 -32.20 23.69
C LYS A 152 -13.08 -33.26 24.77
N THR A 153 -13.20 -34.54 24.46
CA THR A 153 -13.45 -35.57 25.45
C THR A 153 -12.20 -36.29 25.94
N GLU A 154 -11.01 -35.87 25.69
CA GLU A 154 -9.85 -36.51 26.34
C GLU A 154 -8.50 -35.94 25.91
N LEU A 155 -7.45 -36.31 26.58
CA LEU A 155 -6.02 -35.95 26.49
C LEU A 155 -5.45 -35.73 25.05
N THR A 156 -6.14 -36.13 24.01
CA THR A 156 -5.79 -36.03 22.59
C THR A 156 -5.77 -34.60 22.08
N ASN A 157 -6.56 -33.69 22.67
CA ASN A 157 -6.66 -32.29 22.23
C ASN A 157 -5.36 -31.49 22.44
N ILE A 158 -4.68 -31.76 23.55
CA ILE A 158 -3.44 -31.07 23.91
C ILE A 158 -2.33 -31.35 22.88
N TRP A 159 -2.34 -32.57 22.30
CA TRP A 159 -1.32 -32.96 21.31
C TRP A 159 -1.56 -32.35 19.93
N ASP A 160 -2.81 -32.17 19.50
CA ASP A 160 -3.14 -31.55 18.22
C ASP A 160 -2.96 -30.04 18.27
N GLU A 161 -3.31 -29.41 19.38
CA GLU A 161 -2.99 -27.99 19.63
C GLU A 161 -1.49 -27.77 19.68
N LEU A 162 -0.71 -28.64 20.34
CA LEU A 162 0.75 -28.59 20.35
C LEU A 162 1.34 -28.73 18.93
N ALA A 163 0.69 -29.50 18.03
CA ALA A 163 1.12 -29.62 16.64
C ALA A 163 0.87 -28.34 15.82
N GLY A 164 -0.28 -27.71 16.01
CA GLY A 164 -0.61 -26.42 15.40
C GLY A 164 0.35 -25.32 15.84
N VAL A 165 0.67 -25.32 17.13
CA VAL A 165 1.64 -24.40 17.70
C VAL A 165 3.06 -24.65 17.20
N GLU A 166 3.49 -25.89 17.03
CA GLU A 166 4.78 -26.23 16.45
C GLU A 166 4.90 -25.62 15.04
N THR A 167 3.83 -25.76 14.23
CA THR A 167 3.80 -25.20 12.87
C THR A 167 3.81 -23.67 12.88
N GLN A 168 3.09 -23.05 13.81
CA GLN A 168 3.10 -21.61 14.01
C GLN A 168 4.46 -21.11 14.50
N LEU A 169 5.07 -21.79 15.47
CA LEU A 169 6.41 -21.48 15.97
C LEU A 169 7.47 -21.55 14.86
N ASP A 170 7.42 -22.59 14.01
CA ASP A 170 8.31 -22.72 12.86
C ASP A 170 8.07 -21.59 11.83
N SER A 171 6.82 -21.17 11.62
CA SER A 171 6.49 -20.02 10.78
C SER A 171 7.02 -18.71 11.36
N GLU A 172 6.79 -18.49 12.66
CA GLU A 172 7.24 -17.25 13.33
C GLU A 172 8.76 -17.21 13.46
N LYS A 173 9.42 -18.36 13.66
CA LYS A 173 10.85 -18.49 13.60
C LYS A 173 11.40 -18.08 12.21
N SER A 174 10.75 -18.55 11.14
CA SER A 174 11.13 -18.16 9.77
C SER A 174 10.96 -16.65 9.53
N LYS A 175 9.95 -16.03 10.14
CA LYS A 175 9.77 -14.57 10.11
C LYS A 175 10.88 -13.87 10.90
N LEU A 176 11.21 -14.39 12.08
CA LEU A 176 12.30 -13.88 12.92
C LEU A 176 13.66 -13.95 12.20
N GLU A 177 13.97 -15.10 11.57
CA GLU A 177 15.20 -15.30 10.81
C GLU A 177 15.27 -14.35 9.60
N ARG A 178 14.17 -14.19 8.87
CA ARG A 178 14.09 -13.19 7.78
C ARG A 178 14.30 -11.79 8.30
N PHE A 179 13.71 -11.47 9.45
CA PHE A 179 13.88 -10.15 10.03
C PHE A 179 15.33 -9.89 10.48
N ILE A 180 15.98 -10.89 11.12
CA ILE A 180 17.41 -10.83 11.43
C ILE A 180 18.22 -10.61 10.15
N SER A 181 17.87 -11.30 9.06
CA SER A 181 18.48 -11.09 7.74
C SER A 181 18.28 -9.67 7.23
N THR A 182 17.05 -9.15 7.32
CA THR A 182 16.73 -7.78 6.90
C THR A 182 17.48 -6.74 7.72
N LEU A 183 17.60 -6.95 9.03
CA LEU A 183 18.41 -6.09 9.90
C LEU A 183 19.88 -6.11 9.50
N LYS A 184 20.44 -7.31 9.23
CA LYS A 184 21.83 -7.47 8.75
C LYS A 184 22.04 -6.82 7.38
N GLU A 185 21.06 -6.89 6.50
CA GLU A 185 21.11 -6.23 5.19
C GLU A 185 20.96 -4.71 5.26
N SER A 186 20.29 -4.21 6.31
CA SER A 186 20.11 -2.76 6.51
C SER A 186 21.33 -2.10 7.16
N GLN A 187 22.15 -2.85 7.88
CA GLN A 187 23.36 -2.35 8.54
C GLN A 187 24.35 -1.69 7.55
N PRO A 188 24.74 -2.35 6.43
CA PRO A 188 25.61 -1.72 5.45
C PRO A 188 24.96 -0.50 4.74
N LYS A 189 23.63 -0.43 4.72
CA LYS A 189 22.94 0.76 4.20
C LYS A 189 23.09 1.94 5.15
N LEU A 190 23.00 1.71 6.45
CA LEU A 190 23.24 2.74 7.47
C LEU A 190 24.70 3.18 7.48
N GLU A 191 25.65 2.22 7.35
CA GLU A 191 27.08 2.54 7.22
C GLU A 191 27.37 3.36 5.96
N LYS A 192 26.78 2.96 4.84
CA LYS A 192 26.85 3.75 3.60
C LYS A 192 26.25 5.14 3.79
N LEU A 193 25.11 5.23 4.43
CA LEU A 193 24.44 6.48 4.79
C LEU A 193 25.36 7.39 5.59
N LYS A 194 26.07 6.83 6.60
CA LYS A 194 27.07 7.54 7.39
C LYS A 194 28.20 8.06 6.51
N LEU A 195 28.77 7.18 5.66
CA LEU A 195 29.85 7.55 4.72
C LEU A 195 29.41 8.63 3.74
N ASP A 196 28.19 8.53 3.26
CA ASP A 196 27.62 9.51 2.35
C ASP A 196 27.39 10.86 3.06
N LEU A 197 26.95 10.86 4.34
CA LEU A 197 26.90 12.06 5.20
C LEU A 197 28.30 12.63 5.50
N GLU A 198 29.30 11.78 5.66
CA GLU A 198 30.69 12.20 5.81
C GLU A 198 31.25 12.81 4.53
N SER A 199 30.75 12.41 3.37
CA SER A 199 31.17 12.94 2.05
C SER A 199 30.57 14.33 1.73
N VAL A 200 29.60 14.81 2.53
CA VAL A 200 29.04 16.16 2.37
C VAL A 200 30.05 17.19 2.89
N ASP A 201 30.84 17.71 1.99
CA ASP A 201 31.88 18.69 2.27
C ASP A 201 31.31 20.09 2.39
N LEU A 202 30.70 20.38 3.55
CA LEU A 202 30.22 21.72 3.89
C LEU A 202 31.37 22.72 4.09
N GLU A 203 32.58 22.20 4.37
CA GLU A 203 33.79 23.01 4.54
C GLU A 203 34.27 23.56 3.18
N SER A 204 34.13 22.73 2.12
CA SER A 204 34.36 23.17 0.74
C SER A 204 33.41 24.27 0.32
N ILE A 205 32.09 24.09 0.60
CA ILE A 205 31.08 25.12 0.32
C ILE A 205 31.36 26.42 1.09
N ARG A 206 31.81 26.31 2.35
CA ARG A 206 32.19 27.47 3.18
C ARG A 206 33.41 28.20 2.62
N LYS A 207 34.41 27.43 2.13
CA LYS A 207 35.58 28.02 1.46
C LYS A 207 35.19 28.72 0.16
N ASP A 208 34.29 28.11 -0.60
CA ASP A 208 33.80 28.69 -1.86
C ASP A 208 33.01 29.98 -1.62
N ILE A 209 32.21 30.03 -0.55
CA ILE A 209 31.50 31.24 -0.13
C ILE A 209 32.45 32.34 0.35
N ASN A 210 33.47 32.00 1.16
CA ASN A 210 34.47 32.96 1.65
C ASN A 210 35.31 33.49 0.48
N PHE A 211 35.66 32.63 -0.47
CA PHE A 211 36.33 33.05 -1.71
C PHE A 211 35.46 33.98 -2.56
N PHE A 212 34.16 33.77 -2.52
CA PHE A 212 33.19 34.62 -3.21
C PHE A 212 33.01 35.99 -2.55
N ASP A 213 33.08 36.07 -1.21
CA ASP A 213 33.04 37.37 -0.46
C ASP A 213 34.25 38.26 -0.83
N GLU A 214 35.43 37.64 -1.02
CA GLU A 214 36.66 38.36 -1.47
C GLU A 214 36.59 38.76 -2.94
N LEU A 215 35.90 37.98 -3.76
CA LEU A 215 35.89 38.15 -5.22
C LEU A 215 34.56 38.67 -5.79
N SER A 216 33.68 39.17 -4.92
CA SER A 216 32.25 39.44 -5.14
C SER A 216 31.84 40.16 -6.43
N THR A 217 32.77 40.79 -7.10
CA THR A 217 32.51 41.54 -8.38
C THR A 217 32.81 40.73 -9.63
N LYS A 218 33.50 39.62 -9.54
CA LYS A 218 34.05 38.90 -10.71
C LYS A 218 33.42 37.53 -11.00
N TYR A 219 32.62 36.96 -10.12
CA TYR A 219 32.36 35.51 -10.20
C TYR A 219 30.92 35.05 -9.98
N ALA A 220 29.97 35.67 -10.65
CA ALA A 220 28.56 35.20 -10.67
C ALA A 220 28.44 33.71 -11.08
N ALA A 221 29.36 33.22 -11.92
CA ALA A 221 29.40 31.80 -12.30
C ALA A 221 29.82 30.86 -11.15
N GLN A 222 30.61 31.32 -10.19
CA GLN A 222 31.01 30.51 -9.01
C GLN A 222 29.87 30.39 -7.98
N VAL A 223 29.04 31.42 -7.86
CA VAL A 223 27.81 31.34 -7.03
C VAL A 223 26.85 30.28 -7.61
N GLN A 224 26.78 30.22 -8.93
CA GLN A 224 25.96 29.19 -9.59
C GLN A 224 26.51 27.77 -9.37
N THR A 225 27.84 27.61 -9.30
CA THR A 225 28.49 26.33 -8.98
C THR A 225 28.22 25.92 -7.54
N ALA A 226 28.35 26.85 -6.56
CA ALA A 226 28.03 26.59 -5.16
C ALA A 226 26.53 26.22 -4.97
N GLY A 227 25.64 26.84 -5.74
CA GLY A 227 24.21 26.49 -5.76
C GLY A 227 23.94 25.08 -6.26
N ALA A 228 24.69 24.62 -7.27
CA ALA A 228 24.58 23.25 -7.79
C ALA A 228 25.06 22.18 -6.81
N GLU A 229 26.16 22.46 -6.07
CA GLU A 229 26.68 21.55 -5.02
C GLU A 229 25.72 21.39 -3.84
N LEU A 230 25.08 22.48 -3.42
CA LEU A 230 24.02 22.43 -2.41
C LEU A 230 22.80 21.63 -2.86
N SER A 231 22.45 21.72 -4.17
CA SER A 231 21.38 20.91 -4.75
C SER A 231 21.69 19.41 -4.69
N SER A 232 22.94 19.04 -4.97
CA SER A 232 23.41 17.65 -4.83
C SER A 232 23.33 17.15 -3.38
N SER A 233 23.70 18.00 -2.43
CA SER A 233 23.64 17.69 -0.99
C SER A 233 22.19 17.51 -0.52
N LYS A 234 21.27 18.34 -0.99
CA LYS A 234 19.82 18.20 -0.74
C LYS A 234 19.26 16.89 -1.28
N GLN A 235 19.68 16.52 -2.49
CA GLN A 235 19.26 15.28 -3.12
C GLN A 235 19.74 14.06 -2.32
N LYS A 236 20.96 14.10 -1.81
CA LYS A 236 21.51 13.08 -0.91
C LYS A 236 20.72 12.99 0.40
N LEU A 237 20.42 14.11 1.05
CA LEU A 237 19.62 14.13 2.28
C LEU A 237 18.20 13.58 2.04
N THR A 238 17.64 13.81 0.86
CA THR A 238 16.35 13.23 0.48
C THR A 238 16.44 11.71 0.29
N SER A 239 17.53 11.22 -0.29
CA SER A 239 17.81 9.78 -0.35
C SER A 239 17.95 9.16 1.04
N TYR A 240 18.60 9.83 1.95
CA TYR A 240 18.79 9.39 3.34
C TYR A 240 17.50 9.30 4.14
N GLU A 241 16.63 10.29 3.98
CA GLU A 241 15.30 10.26 4.57
C GLU A 241 14.51 9.04 4.07
N GLN A 242 14.65 8.70 2.78
CA GLN A 242 14.02 7.52 2.20
C GLN A 242 14.59 6.22 2.78
N ASP A 243 15.91 6.14 2.95
CA ASP A 243 16.58 4.94 3.50
C ASP A 243 16.21 4.73 4.97
N ILE A 244 16.19 5.77 5.78
CA ILE A 244 15.76 5.68 7.19
C ILE A 244 14.29 5.28 7.30
N ASN A 245 13.42 5.81 6.43
CA ASN A 245 12.02 5.42 6.38
C ASN A 245 11.87 3.94 5.98
N GLY A 246 12.70 3.44 5.06
CA GLY A 246 12.73 2.02 4.69
C GLY A 246 13.05 1.13 5.89
N VAL A 247 14.13 1.45 6.60
CA VAL A 247 14.55 0.69 7.80
C VAL A 247 13.48 0.75 8.91
N ARG A 248 12.87 1.92 9.11
CA ARG A 248 11.77 2.07 10.07
C ARG A 248 10.60 1.14 9.75
N GLN A 249 10.28 0.99 8.47
CA GLN A 249 9.21 0.13 8.00
C GLN A 249 9.52 -1.34 8.25
N ASP A 250 10.78 -1.73 8.09
CA ASP A 250 11.26 -3.07 8.46
C ASP A 250 11.06 -3.35 9.95
N PHE A 251 11.37 -2.37 10.81
CA PHE A 251 11.15 -2.49 12.27
C PHE A 251 9.66 -2.59 12.65
N VAL A 252 8.79 -1.84 11.98
CA VAL A 252 7.33 -1.95 12.17
C VAL A 252 6.84 -3.34 11.77
N THR A 253 7.33 -3.88 10.67
CA THR A 253 7.00 -5.24 10.21
C THR A 253 7.41 -6.29 11.25
N TYR A 254 8.60 -6.14 11.82
CA TYR A 254 9.06 -7.01 12.90
C TYR A 254 8.20 -6.90 14.17
N ARG A 255 7.81 -5.71 14.54
CA ARG A 255 6.91 -5.49 15.69
C ARG A 255 5.59 -6.26 15.54
N LEU A 256 5.08 -6.32 14.31
CA LEU A 256 3.89 -7.11 13.98
C LEU A 256 4.17 -8.63 14.09
N ALA A 257 5.34 -9.08 13.61
CA ALA A 257 5.74 -10.49 13.75
C ALA A 257 5.86 -10.91 15.23
N ILE A 258 6.44 -10.06 16.07
CA ILE A 258 6.48 -10.31 17.53
C ILE A 258 5.08 -10.34 18.14
N GLY A 259 4.16 -9.49 17.67
CA GLY A 259 2.76 -9.52 18.10
C GLY A 259 2.09 -10.87 17.80
N SER A 260 2.37 -11.42 16.62
CA SER A 260 1.90 -12.75 16.23
C SER A 260 2.51 -13.87 17.09
N ILE A 261 3.79 -13.76 17.43
CA ILE A 261 4.42 -14.69 18.39
C ILE A 261 3.73 -14.63 19.76
N LEU A 262 3.49 -13.40 20.27
CA LEU A 262 2.80 -13.22 21.55
C LEU A 262 1.41 -13.84 21.58
N SER A 263 0.63 -13.64 20.51
CA SER A 263 -0.71 -14.24 20.40
C SER A 263 -0.64 -15.76 20.33
N SER A 264 0.39 -16.32 19.65
CA SER A 264 0.62 -17.75 19.59
C SER A 264 1.02 -18.33 20.95
N ILE A 265 1.87 -17.62 21.70
CA ILE A 265 2.26 -17.99 23.07
C ILE A 265 1.03 -17.95 24.00
N GLN A 266 0.15 -16.97 23.84
CA GLN A 266 -1.04 -16.80 24.65
C GLN A 266 -2.06 -17.89 24.38
N ALA A 267 -2.28 -18.25 23.12
CA ALA A 267 -3.09 -19.39 22.73
C ALA A 267 -2.54 -20.74 23.30
N LEU A 268 -1.21 -20.89 23.29
CA LEU A 268 -0.53 -22.03 23.91
C LEU A 268 -0.75 -22.09 25.43
N LYS A 269 -0.63 -20.95 26.08
CA LYS A 269 -0.76 -20.85 27.54
C LYS A 269 -2.18 -21.23 28.00
N GLU A 270 -3.19 -20.85 27.18
CA GLU A 270 -4.59 -21.23 27.42
C GLU A 270 -4.85 -22.72 27.20
N ALA A 271 -4.04 -23.37 26.34
CA ALA A 271 -4.14 -24.77 25.96
C ALA A 271 -3.32 -25.74 26.85
N SER A 272 -2.39 -25.24 27.65
CA SER A 272 -1.37 -26.05 28.33
C SER A 272 -1.62 -26.18 29.84
N VAL A 273 -1.11 -27.30 30.45
CA VAL A 273 -1.19 -27.60 31.87
C VAL A 273 0.20 -27.45 32.51
N GLU A 274 0.27 -27.09 33.81
CA GLU A 274 1.53 -26.99 34.57
C GLU A 274 2.45 -28.23 34.35
N PRO A 275 3.79 -28.10 34.14
CA PRO A 275 4.59 -26.89 34.31
C PRO A 275 4.79 -26.05 33.02
N ALA A 276 4.13 -26.39 31.93
CA ALA A 276 4.31 -25.70 30.63
C ALA A 276 3.80 -24.24 30.68
N THR A 277 2.76 -23.95 31.45
CA THR A 277 2.23 -22.58 31.64
C THR A 277 3.24 -21.63 32.26
N THR A 278 4.05 -22.09 33.20
CA THR A 278 5.09 -21.29 33.85
C THR A 278 6.22 -20.96 32.89
N SER A 279 6.61 -21.93 32.07
CA SER A 279 7.64 -21.69 31.01
C SER A 279 7.14 -20.74 29.95
N LEU A 280 5.88 -20.86 29.55
CA LEU A 280 5.23 -19.96 28.59
C LEU A 280 5.11 -18.52 29.11
N ALA A 281 4.84 -18.33 30.40
CA ALA A 281 4.80 -17.00 31.01
C ALA A 281 6.18 -16.32 31.00
N ALA A 282 7.26 -17.06 31.18
CA ALA A 282 8.61 -16.53 31.05
C ALA A 282 8.92 -16.09 29.61
N ILE A 283 8.52 -16.90 28.63
CA ILE A 283 8.67 -16.57 27.21
C ILE A 283 7.84 -15.34 26.83
N GLU A 284 6.60 -15.29 27.26
CA GLU A 284 5.72 -14.15 27.03
C GLU A 284 6.36 -12.84 27.52
N LYS A 285 6.98 -12.89 28.72
CA LYS A 285 7.70 -11.76 29.27
C LYS A 285 8.89 -11.37 28.39
N ASP A 286 9.74 -12.33 28.01
CA ASP A 286 10.92 -12.05 27.20
C ASP A 286 10.56 -11.48 25.80
N VAL A 287 9.53 -12.04 25.17
CA VAL A 287 9.02 -11.54 23.89
C VAL A 287 8.39 -10.16 24.05
N ASN A 288 7.71 -9.88 25.15
CA ASN A 288 7.17 -8.55 25.44
C ASN A 288 8.28 -7.52 25.71
N ASP A 289 9.33 -7.91 26.42
CA ASP A 289 10.51 -7.06 26.62
C ASP A 289 11.20 -6.72 25.27
N GLN A 290 11.23 -7.66 24.34
CA GLN A 290 11.67 -7.44 22.95
C GLN A 290 10.77 -6.43 22.23
N ALA A 291 9.45 -6.56 22.37
CA ALA A 291 8.49 -5.62 21.78
C ALA A 291 8.75 -4.18 22.26
N ILE A 292 8.95 -4.00 23.57
CA ILE A 292 9.25 -2.68 24.17
C ILE A 292 10.56 -2.08 23.62
N ARG A 293 11.59 -2.91 23.41
CA ARG A 293 12.86 -2.48 22.82
C ARG A 293 12.69 -1.99 21.38
N ILE A 294 11.87 -2.70 20.59
CA ILE A 294 11.58 -2.30 19.21
C ILE A 294 10.79 -1.00 19.17
N ASP A 295 9.79 -0.85 20.01
CA ASP A 295 9.03 0.39 20.11
C ASP A 295 9.95 1.58 20.45
N SER A 296 10.94 1.36 21.33
CA SER A 296 12.01 2.35 21.62
C SER A 296 12.89 2.65 20.39
N THR A 297 13.14 1.67 19.53
CA THR A 297 13.95 1.86 18.29
C THR A 297 13.18 2.67 17.26
N ILE A 298 11.93 2.33 17.05
CA ILE A 298 11.03 3.06 16.13
C ILE A 298 10.97 4.54 16.57
N ALA A 299 10.81 4.80 17.87
CA ALA A 299 10.79 6.17 18.40
C ALA A 299 12.10 6.94 18.14
N LYS A 300 13.25 6.27 18.23
CA LYS A 300 14.56 6.88 17.90
C LYS A 300 14.71 7.17 16.41
N MET A 301 14.20 6.30 15.55
CA MET A 301 14.17 6.53 14.11
C MET A 301 13.27 7.71 13.73
N ASP A 302 12.13 7.86 14.41
CA ASP A 302 11.24 9.01 14.21
C ASP A 302 11.93 10.33 14.55
N LEU A 303 12.74 10.37 15.61
CA LEU A 303 13.58 11.52 15.96
C LEU A 303 14.64 11.80 14.87
N ALA A 304 15.30 10.77 14.35
CA ALA A 304 16.29 10.92 13.27
C ALA A 304 15.68 11.49 11.99
N LEU A 305 14.45 11.10 11.66
CA LEU A 305 13.70 11.64 10.52
C LEU A 305 13.36 13.12 10.68
N ILE A 306 13.04 13.56 11.89
CA ILE A 306 12.80 14.96 12.21
C ILE A 306 14.08 15.79 12.00
N ASP A 307 15.23 15.28 12.47
CA ASP A 307 16.52 15.96 12.33
C ASP A 307 16.99 16.03 10.88
N LEU A 308 16.81 14.94 10.10
CA LEU A 308 17.07 14.91 8.67
C LEU A 308 16.20 15.90 7.88
N ASN A 309 14.93 16.02 8.24
CA ASN A 309 14.04 17.00 7.65
C ASN A 309 14.46 18.43 7.99
N THR A 310 14.95 18.65 9.22
CA THR A 310 15.52 19.94 9.65
C THR A 310 16.78 20.29 8.86
N ALA A 311 17.67 19.32 8.64
CA ALA A 311 18.87 19.49 7.82
C ALA A 311 18.51 19.80 6.35
N LYS A 312 17.50 19.14 5.79
CA LYS A 312 16.97 19.38 4.44
C LYS A 312 16.39 20.80 4.30
N ASN A 313 15.64 21.23 5.30
CA ASN A 313 15.10 22.60 5.36
C ASN A 313 16.21 23.65 5.46
N GLY A 314 17.29 23.35 6.18
CA GLY A 314 18.47 24.23 6.25
C GLY A 314 19.19 24.35 4.89
N ILE A 315 19.31 23.25 4.14
CA ILE A 315 19.87 23.26 2.78
C ILE A 315 18.95 24.02 1.80
N ASP A 316 17.63 23.88 1.93
CA ASP A 316 16.67 24.65 1.12
C ASP A 316 16.79 26.16 1.32
N SER A 317 16.94 26.57 2.57
CA SER A 317 17.17 27.99 2.90
C SER A 317 18.45 28.52 2.26
N ALA A 318 19.50 27.69 2.24
CA ALA A 318 20.77 28.04 1.62
C ALA A 318 20.69 28.18 0.08
N GLN A 319 19.93 27.33 -0.60
CA GLN A 319 19.71 27.43 -2.05
C GLN A 319 18.94 28.70 -2.45
N VAL A 320 17.93 29.06 -1.67
CA VAL A 320 17.16 30.31 -1.91
C VAL A 320 18.04 31.54 -1.74
N MET A 321 18.95 31.55 -0.74
CA MET A 321 19.88 32.65 -0.53
C MET A 321 20.89 32.79 -1.68
N LEU A 322 21.41 31.68 -2.20
CA LEU A 322 22.29 31.67 -3.36
C LEU A 322 21.56 32.09 -4.65
N ALA A 323 20.32 31.69 -4.84
CA ALA A 323 19.50 32.17 -5.96
C ALA A 323 19.18 33.66 -5.84
N GLY A 324 18.93 34.16 -4.63
CA GLY A 324 18.80 35.59 -4.34
C GLY A 324 20.09 36.37 -4.60
N ALA A 325 21.26 35.84 -4.19
CA ALA A 325 22.57 36.45 -4.40
C ALA A 325 22.96 36.55 -5.90
N THR A 326 22.39 35.72 -6.78
CA THR A 326 22.55 35.83 -8.23
C THR A 326 21.76 36.97 -8.84
N SER A 327 20.70 37.43 -8.19
CA SER A 327 19.89 38.57 -8.69
C SER A 327 20.35 39.94 -8.15
N ASP A 328 20.94 39.95 -6.96
CA ASP A 328 21.30 41.21 -6.28
C ASP A 328 22.77 41.20 -5.77
N LEU A 329 23.69 41.13 -6.74
CA LEU A 329 25.13 41.09 -6.46
C LEU A 329 25.68 42.34 -5.73
N ASN A 330 24.97 43.46 -5.71
CA ASN A 330 25.40 44.71 -5.06
C ASN A 330 25.03 44.79 -3.56
N GLU A 331 24.04 44.02 -3.07
CA GLU A 331 23.68 43.90 -1.66
C GLU A 331 24.28 42.65 -0.97
N SER A 332 25.11 41.91 -1.70
CA SER A 332 25.49 40.54 -1.40
C SER A 332 26.30 40.29 -0.13
N LYS A 333 27.00 41.33 0.38
CA LYS A 333 27.88 41.13 1.59
C LYS A 333 27.12 40.77 2.88
N VAL A 334 25.96 41.32 3.08
CA VAL A 334 25.13 41.00 4.24
C VAL A 334 24.48 39.65 4.08
N THR A 335 23.92 39.38 2.87
CA THR A 335 23.24 38.13 2.54
C THR A 335 24.20 36.93 2.57
N ILE A 336 25.46 37.12 2.12
CA ILE A 336 26.47 36.04 2.14
C ILE A 336 26.90 35.72 3.58
N ARG A 337 26.98 36.71 4.49
CA ARG A 337 27.26 36.46 5.92
C ARG A 337 26.12 35.70 6.58
N GLU A 338 24.88 36.12 6.36
CA GLU A 338 23.70 35.40 6.87
C GLU A 338 23.66 33.95 6.35
N PHE A 339 24.07 33.75 5.12
CA PHE A 339 24.18 32.42 4.52
C PHE A 339 25.29 31.56 5.18
N SER A 340 26.46 32.16 5.50
CA SER A 340 27.53 31.47 6.19
C SER A 340 27.10 30.96 7.59
N ASP A 341 26.33 31.78 8.32
CA ASP A 341 25.81 31.40 9.63
C ASP A 341 24.78 30.24 9.53
N GLN A 342 23.96 30.24 8.48
CA GLN A 342 23.02 29.13 8.23
C GLN A 342 23.74 27.84 7.83
N LEU A 343 24.83 27.92 7.08
CA LEU A 343 25.69 26.78 6.77
C LEU A 343 26.35 26.20 8.02
N GLU A 344 26.77 27.03 8.97
CA GLU A 344 27.30 26.58 10.27
C GLU A 344 26.23 25.82 11.04
N SER A 345 25.00 26.34 11.06
CA SER A 345 23.85 25.65 11.67
C SER A 345 23.57 24.31 11.01
N THR A 346 23.61 24.25 9.66
CA THR A 346 23.40 23.04 8.89
C THR A 346 24.51 21.99 9.17
N SER A 347 25.77 22.45 9.29
CA SER A 347 26.90 21.59 9.67
C SER A 347 26.69 20.92 11.04
N LYS A 348 26.14 21.66 12.00
CA LYS A 348 25.81 21.13 13.33
C LYS A 348 24.72 20.05 13.26
N VAL A 349 23.64 20.30 12.50
CA VAL A 349 22.56 19.31 12.30
C VAL A 349 23.09 18.05 11.61
N LEU A 350 24.03 18.20 10.67
CA LEU A 350 24.67 17.07 10.01
C LEU A 350 25.47 16.19 10.98
N GLU A 351 26.26 16.80 11.88
CA GLU A 351 27.02 16.10 12.91
C GLU A 351 26.09 15.39 13.93
N GLU A 352 25.01 16.04 14.33
CA GLU A 352 24.00 15.44 15.20
C GLU A 352 23.34 14.22 14.52
N SER A 353 23.09 14.31 13.21
CA SER A 353 22.52 13.20 12.42
C SER A 353 23.47 12.00 12.32
N LYS A 354 24.80 12.24 12.16
CA LYS A 354 25.83 11.19 12.19
C LYS A 354 25.86 10.45 13.53
N ALA A 355 25.82 11.19 14.63
CA ALA A 355 25.80 10.60 15.97
C ALA A 355 24.57 9.72 16.18
N LEU A 356 23.42 10.14 15.66
CA LEU A 356 22.17 9.39 15.75
C LEU A 356 22.20 8.09 14.91
N ILE A 357 22.84 8.13 13.74
CA ILE A 357 23.05 6.92 12.91
C ILE A 357 23.96 5.93 13.64
N ASP A 358 25.03 6.40 14.26
CA ASP A 358 25.94 5.54 15.05
C ASP A 358 25.21 4.87 16.22
N ASP A 359 24.37 5.62 16.93
CA ASP A 359 23.54 5.05 17.99
C ASP A 359 22.54 4.03 17.45
N THR A 360 21.97 4.29 16.26
CA THR A 360 21.04 3.37 15.58
C THR A 360 21.75 2.08 15.19
N ILE A 361 22.97 2.15 14.64
CA ILE A 361 23.78 0.99 14.27
C ILE A 361 24.07 0.13 15.51
N LYS A 362 24.57 0.74 16.59
CA LYS A 362 24.86 0.03 17.86
C LYS A 362 23.60 -0.63 18.43
N PHE A 363 22.48 0.07 18.39
CA PHE A 363 21.22 -0.47 18.86
C PHE A 363 20.75 -1.64 18.00
N GLN A 364 20.94 -1.56 16.67
CA GLN A 364 20.64 -2.64 15.74
C GLN A 364 21.49 -3.88 16.00
N GLU A 365 22.80 -3.71 16.29
CA GLU A 365 23.69 -4.81 16.67
C GLU A 365 23.24 -5.53 17.94
N ASN A 366 22.89 -4.76 18.96
CA ASN A 366 22.35 -5.30 20.20
C ASN A 366 21.02 -6.04 19.96
N THR A 367 20.14 -5.45 19.15
CA THR A 367 18.86 -6.06 18.78
C THR A 367 19.06 -7.37 18.03
N ILE A 368 19.98 -7.44 17.07
CA ILE A 368 20.33 -8.69 16.37
C ILE A 368 20.84 -9.76 17.34
N SER A 369 21.68 -9.37 18.31
CA SER A 369 22.18 -10.29 19.34
C SER A 369 21.04 -10.86 20.20
N ASP A 370 20.15 -10.00 20.67
CA ASP A 370 18.99 -10.39 21.49
C ASP A 370 18.01 -11.29 20.70
N LEU A 371 17.82 -10.98 19.41
CA LEU A 371 16.97 -11.77 18.53
C LEU A 371 17.56 -13.16 18.22
N ASN A 372 18.88 -13.27 18.08
CA ASN A 372 19.54 -14.57 17.95
C ASN A 372 19.33 -15.42 19.22
N GLY A 373 19.39 -14.79 20.41
CA GLY A 373 19.03 -15.43 21.68
C GLY A 373 17.59 -15.93 21.69
N THR A 374 16.65 -15.09 21.22
CA THR A 374 15.23 -15.45 21.11
C THR A 374 15.01 -16.61 20.11
N SER A 375 15.72 -16.59 18.97
CA SER A 375 15.66 -17.67 17.98
C SER A 375 16.18 -18.99 18.55
N ALA A 376 17.29 -18.96 19.27
CA ALA A 376 17.84 -20.14 19.94
C ALA A 376 16.86 -20.69 20.98
N PHE A 377 16.23 -19.81 21.73
CA PHE A 377 15.22 -20.19 22.73
C PHE A 377 13.97 -20.80 22.08
N LEU A 378 13.47 -20.22 20.99
CA LEU A 378 12.35 -20.79 20.22
C LEU A 378 12.70 -22.18 19.66
N ASN A 379 13.96 -22.42 19.28
CA ASN A 379 14.44 -23.74 18.85
C ASN A 379 14.37 -24.78 19.98
N ASP A 380 14.95 -24.45 21.15
CA ASP A 380 14.92 -25.33 22.32
C ASP A 380 13.46 -25.64 22.75
N PHE A 381 12.59 -24.63 22.65
CA PHE A 381 11.17 -24.79 22.95
C PHE A 381 10.45 -25.68 21.94
N THR A 382 10.71 -25.50 20.66
CA THR A 382 10.15 -26.36 19.59
C THR A 382 10.63 -27.81 19.75
N GLU A 383 11.89 -28.04 20.10
CA GLU A 383 12.41 -29.39 20.40
C GLU A 383 11.71 -30.03 21.61
N LYS A 384 11.49 -29.26 22.67
CA LYS A 384 10.74 -29.73 23.85
C LYS A 384 9.29 -30.10 23.53
N ILE A 385 8.62 -29.32 22.69
CA ILE A 385 7.27 -29.67 22.19
C ILE A 385 7.32 -30.97 21.39
N LYS A 386 8.30 -31.12 20.48
CA LYS A 386 8.51 -32.35 19.69
C LYS A 386 8.74 -33.56 20.57
N ASP A 387 9.52 -33.41 21.63
CA ASP A 387 9.78 -34.51 22.59
C ASP A 387 8.56 -34.87 23.42
N ILE A 388 7.73 -33.91 23.80
CA ILE A 388 6.44 -34.16 24.44
C ILE A 388 5.51 -34.94 23.49
N ARG A 389 5.45 -34.54 22.21
CA ARG A 389 4.65 -35.22 21.18
C ARG A 389 5.07 -36.66 20.91
N LYS A 390 6.38 -36.92 20.88
CA LYS A 390 6.92 -38.28 20.69
C LYS A 390 6.48 -39.25 21.82
N LYS A 391 6.12 -38.72 22.97
CA LYS A 391 5.66 -39.53 24.13
C LYS A 391 4.15 -39.82 24.11
N SER A 392 3.43 -39.42 23.07
CA SER A 392 1.97 -39.58 22.92
C SER A 392 1.58 -41.01 22.53
N PRO A 393 0.54 -41.61 23.15
CA PRO A 393 -0.01 -42.90 22.71
C PRO A 393 -0.70 -42.77 21.36
N GLU A 394 -0.47 -43.72 20.50
CA GLU A 394 -0.79 -43.77 19.06
C GLU A 394 -2.29 -43.80 18.69
N ALA A 395 -3.19 -43.74 19.62
CA ALA A 395 -4.60 -43.99 19.33
C ALA A 395 -5.42 -42.71 19.55
N LEU A 396 -6.18 -42.30 18.57
CA LEU A 396 -7.41 -41.51 18.67
C LEU A 396 -7.42 -40.06 18.19
N VAL A 397 -6.41 -39.51 17.51
CA VAL A 397 -6.56 -38.17 16.96
C VAL A 397 -6.82 -38.20 15.45
N ARG A 398 -7.94 -37.60 15.02
CA ARG A 398 -8.24 -37.34 13.62
C ARG A 398 -7.72 -35.95 13.27
N PRO A 399 -6.50 -35.79 12.73
CA PRO A 399 -5.97 -34.46 12.39
C PRO A 399 -6.83 -33.84 11.28
N VAL A 400 -7.17 -32.57 11.46
CA VAL A 400 -7.82 -31.76 10.41
C VAL A 400 -6.74 -31.21 9.49
N VAL A 401 -6.81 -31.53 8.21
CA VAL A 401 -5.92 -31.02 7.17
C VAL A 401 -6.68 -30.00 6.34
N ILE A 402 -6.23 -28.75 6.32
CA ILE A 402 -6.84 -27.69 5.54
C ILE A 402 -6.12 -27.59 4.20
N LYS A 403 -6.89 -27.65 3.10
CA LYS A 403 -6.42 -27.45 1.73
C LYS A 403 -7.02 -26.18 1.18
N GLU A 404 -6.18 -25.23 0.81
CA GLU A 404 -6.58 -23.95 0.24
C GLU A 404 -6.70 -24.05 -1.28
N ASN A 405 -7.85 -23.67 -1.81
CA ASN A 405 -8.14 -23.68 -3.24
C ASN A 405 -8.54 -22.28 -3.70
N GLN A 406 -7.78 -21.72 -4.64
CA GLN A 406 -8.08 -20.44 -5.25
C GLN A 406 -9.15 -20.60 -6.34
N LEU A 407 -10.11 -19.67 -6.38
CA LEU A 407 -11.18 -19.69 -7.38
C LEU A 407 -10.78 -19.16 -8.75
N TYR A 408 -9.79 -18.27 -8.77
CA TYR A 408 -9.31 -17.63 -9.99
C TYR A 408 -7.81 -17.88 -10.16
N ASN A 409 -7.38 -18.01 -11.42
CA ASN A 409 -5.97 -18.18 -11.76
C ASN A 409 -5.26 -16.81 -11.81
N SER A 410 -5.27 -16.09 -10.69
CA SER A 410 -4.65 -14.78 -10.56
C SER A 410 -3.67 -14.75 -9.40
N THR A 411 -2.58 -14.03 -9.57
CA THR A 411 -1.57 -13.82 -8.53
C THR A 411 -1.84 -12.52 -7.76
N LYS A 412 -1.25 -12.39 -6.58
CA LYS A 412 -1.28 -11.09 -5.85
C LYS A 412 -0.71 -9.95 -6.69
N MET A 413 0.29 -10.25 -7.52
CA MET A 413 0.90 -9.30 -8.45
C MET A 413 -0.10 -8.76 -9.47
N ASP A 414 -0.95 -9.61 -10.04
CA ASP A 414 -1.96 -9.20 -11.03
C ASP A 414 -2.93 -8.19 -10.43
N VAL A 415 -3.40 -8.46 -9.22
CA VAL A 415 -4.29 -7.54 -8.48
C VAL A 415 -3.60 -6.21 -8.22
N MET A 416 -2.37 -6.24 -7.70
CA MET A 416 -1.60 -5.04 -7.38
C MET A 416 -1.33 -4.17 -8.61
N LEU A 417 -1.06 -4.80 -9.75
CA LEU A 417 -0.87 -4.10 -11.01
C LEU A 417 -2.13 -3.37 -11.48
N ILE A 418 -3.28 -4.04 -11.45
CA ILE A 418 -4.55 -3.44 -11.85
C ILE A 418 -4.91 -2.28 -10.91
N VAL A 419 -4.72 -2.48 -9.61
CA VAL A 419 -4.93 -1.45 -8.59
C VAL A 419 -4.03 -0.23 -8.83
N SER A 420 -2.74 -0.46 -9.04
CA SER A 420 -1.78 0.61 -9.31
C SER A 420 -2.09 1.35 -10.63
N LEU A 421 -2.58 0.64 -11.63
CA LEU A 421 -3.06 1.22 -12.89
C LEU A 421 -4.20 2.21 -12.64
N VAL A 422 -5.20 1.83 -11.84
CA VAL A 422 -6.36 2.70 -11.55
C VAL A 422 -5.93 3.95 -10.78
N ILE A 423 -5.03 3.80 -9.80
CA ILE A 423 -4.46 4.94 -9.07
C ILE A 423 -3.69 5.86 -10.02
N ALA A 424 -2.85 5.30 -10.88
CA ALA A 424 -2.09 6.06 -11.85
C ALA A 424 -3.00 6.81 -12.84
N LEU A 425 -4.08 6.16 -13.30
CA LEU A 425 -5.11 6.77 -14.13
C LEU A 425 -5.79 7.95 -13.45
N LEU A 426 -6.20 7.78 -12.20
CA LEU A 426 -6.85 8.85 -11.45
C LEU A 426 -5.91 10.05 -11.28
N LEU A 427 -4.70 9.81 -10.76
CA LEU A 427 -3.73 10.87 -10.49
C LEU A 427 -3.30 11.58 -11.77
N THR A 428 -3.02 10.81 -12.84
CA THR A 428 -2.66 11.39 -14.14
C THR A 428 -3.79 12.24 -14.69
N SER A 429 -5.02 11.73 -14.66
CA SER A 429 -6.19 12.47 -15.16
C SER A 429 -6.41 13.76 -14.38
N ILE A 430 -6.34 13.69 -13.03
CA ILE A 430 -6.58 14.85 -12.18
C ILE A 430 -5.48 15.90 -12.37
N LEU A 431 -4.21 15.50 -12.32
CA LEU A 431 -3.11 16.45 -12.44
C LEU A 431 -2.99 17.03 -13.85
N LEU A 432 -3.03 16.17 -14.87
CA LEU A 432 -2.92 16.63 -16.26
C LEU A 432 -4.03 17.63 -16.60
N THR A 433 -5.28 17.22 -16.37
CA THR A 433 -6.43 18.06 -16.72
C THR A 433 -6.47 19.32 -15.86
N GLY A 434 -6.23 19.20 -14.56
CA GLY A 434 -6.22 20.33 -13.64
C GLY A 434 -5.17 21.36 -13.99
N VAL A 435 -3.94 20.92 -14.24
CA VAL A 435 -2.82 21.77 -14.61
C VAL A 435 -3.08 22.47 -15.96
N THR A 436 -3.53 21.74 -16.96
CA THR A 436 -3.80 22.31 -18.28
C THR A 436 -4.91 23.36 -18.27
N VAL A 437 -5.95 23.15 -17.42
CA VAL A 437 -7.03 24.18 -17.25
C VAL A 437 -6.47 25.48 -16.69
N ILE A 438 -5.59 25.39 -15.67
CA ILE A 438 -4.98 26.59 -15.09
C ILE A 438 -4.02 27.26 -16.05
N LEU A 439 -3.16 26.49 -16.72
CA LEU A 439 -2.23 27.02 -17.73
C LEU A 439 -2.99 27.77 -18.86
N GLU A 440 -4.12 27.23 -19.32
CA GLU A 440 -4.95 27.93 -20.30
C GLU A 440 -5.54 29.24 -19.76
N ARG A 441 -5.89 29.28 -18.48
CA ARG A 441 -6.36 30.52 -17.85
C ARG A 441 -5.24 31.55 -17.73
N GLU A 442 -4.07 31.14 -17.26
CA GLU A 442 -2.89 32.01 -17.12
C GLU A 442 -2.39 32.55 -18.45
N GLN A 443 -2.43 31.73 -19.51
CA GLN A 443 -2.07 32.16 -20.88
C GLN A 443 -3.18 32.97 -21.59
N GLY A 444 -4.32 33.21 -20.94
CA GLY A 444 -5.44 33.94 -21.50
C GLY A 444 -6.13 33.23 -22.67
N ILE A 445 -5.88 31.94 -22.86
CA ILE A 445 -6.48 31.13 -23.93
C ILE A 445 -7.99 31.03 -23.72
N SER A 446 -8.43 30.82 -22.49
CA SER A 446 -9.85 30.75 -22.12
C SER A 446 -10.59 32.04 -22.51
N PHE A 447 -9.97 33.21 -22.33
CA PHE A 447 -10.51 34.49 -22.73
C PHE A 447 -10.61 34.63 -24.27
N ARG A 448 -9.58 34.21 -24.99
CA ARG A 448 -9.59 34.20 -26.46
C ARG A 448 -10.65 33.28 -27.05
N VAL A 449 -10.87 32.12 -26.42
CA VAL A 449 -11.95 31.19 -26.82
C VAL A 449 -13.32 31.78 -26.53
N ALA A 450 -13.49 32.47 -25.41
CA ALA A 450 -14.74 33.13 -25.07
C ALA A 450 -15.13 34.24 -26.06
N LEU A 451 -14.12 34.91 -26.65
CA LEU A 451 -14.33 35.92 -27.72
C LEU A 451 -14.53 35.29 -29.11
N SER A 452 -14.25 34.02 -29.28
CA SER A 452 -14.45 33.31 -30.56
C SER A 452 -15.90 32.83 -30.71
N LYS A 453 -16.35 32.60 -31.95
CA LYS A 453 -17.66 31.96 -32.24
C LYS A 453 -17.70 30.45 -31.88
N THR A 454 -16.93 29.99 -30.93
CA THR A 454 -16.86 28.57 -30.54
C THR A 454 -17.93 28.29 -29.49
N ASN A 455 -18.73 27.24 -29.71
CA ASN A 455 -19.73 26.81 -28.71
C ASN A 455 -18.98 26.24 -27.47
N LYS A 456 -19.48 26.57 -26.27
CA LYS A 456 -18.91 26.05 -25.00
C LYS A 456 -18.82 24.53 -24.98
N LEU A 457 -19.80 23.84 -25.57
CA LEU A 457 -19.81 22.37 -25.67
C LEU A 457 -18.74 21.85 -26.65
N GLU A 458 -18.52 22.54 -27.78
CA GLU A 458 -17.46 22.17 -28.75
C GLU A 458 -16.08 22.31 -28.10
N TRP A 459 -15.86 23.41 -27.38
CA TRP A 459 -14.61 23.65 -26.68
C TRP A 459 -14.33 22.60 -25.58
N LEU A 460 -15.34 22.32 -24.74
CA LEU A 460 -15.23 21.31 -23.69
C LEU A 460 -15.02 19.92 -24.28
N GLY A 461 -15.74 19.55 -25.33
CA GLY A 461 -15.58 18.28 -26.02
C GLY A 461 -14.17 18.11 -26.60
N GLY A 462 -13.63 19.17 -27.22
CA GLY A 462 -12.24 19.18 -27.70
C GLY A 462 -11.23 19.00 -26.58
N LYS A 463 -11.45 19.65 -25.45
CA LYS A 463 -10.62 19.54 -24.25
C LYS A 463 -10.64 18.13 -23.67
N ILE A 464 -11.82 17.57 -23.46
CA ILE A 464 -11.98 16.20 -22.95
C ILE A 464 -11.28 15.20 -23.89
N LEU A 465 -11.49 15.30 -25.19
CA LEU A 465 -10.85 14.39 -26.16
C LEU A 465 -9.33 14.53 -26.17
N GLY A 466 -8.81 15.74 -26.07
CA GLY A 466 -7.36 15.98 -26.00
C GLY A 466 -6.74 15.36 -24.72
N GLN A 467 -7.38 15.56 -23.58
CA GLN A 467 -6.94 14.99 -22.30
C GLN A 467 -7.04 13.46 -22.31
N LEU A 468 -8.19 12.96 -22.78
CA LEU A 468 -8.43 11.51 -22.86
C LEU A 468 -7.37 10.81 -23.75
N PHE A 469 -6.98 11.43 -24.85
CA PHE A 469 -5.93 10.90 -25.72
C PHE A 469 -4.62 10.63 -24.94
N PHE A 470 -4.14 11.60 -24.17
CA PHE A 470 -2.91 11.42 -23.39
C PHE A 470 -3.07 10.36 -22.29
N VAL A 471 -4.19 10.40 -21.57
CA VAL A 471 -4.45 9.41 -20.52
C VAL A 471 -4.51 8.01 -21.10
N LEU A 472 -5.15 7.83 -22.27
CA LEU A 472 -5.21 6.54 -22.95
C LEU A 472 -3.84 6.06 -23.45
N VAL A 473 -3.01 6.96 -23.99
CA VAL A 473 -1.63 6.61 -24.38
C VAL A 473 -0.86 6.08 -23.17
N ILE A 474 -0.92 6.77 -22.04
CA ILE A 474 -0.24 6.36 -20.81
C ILE A 474 -0.79 5.02 -20.32
N THR A 475 -2.11 4.87 -20.32
CA THR A 475 -2.79 3.62 -19.95
C THR A 475 -2.28 2.45 -20.78
N THR A 476 -2.20 2.65 -22.11
CA THR A 476 -1.72 1.62 -23.02
C THR A 476 -0.26 1.26 -22.75
N ILE A 477 0.58 2.25 -22.43
CA ILE A 477 1.98 2.01 -22.07
C ILE A 477 2.06 1.22 -20.75
N ILE A 478 1.35 1.64 -19.71
CA ILE A 478 1.37 0.96 -18.40
C ILE A 478 0.84 -0.47 -18.53
N LEU A 479 -0.27 -0.65 -19.24
CA LEU A 479 -0.86 -1.97 -19.45
C LEU A 479 0.07 -2.86 -20.29
N GLY A 480 0.69 -2.32 -21.34
CA GLY A 480 1.68 -3.03 -22.15
C GLY A 480 2.90 -3.46 -21.33
N VAL A 481 3.42 -2.59 -20.47
CA VAL A 481 4.50 -2.92 -19.53
C VAL A 481 4.06 -3.99 -18.54
N ALA A 482 2.86 -3.87 -17.97
CA ALA A 482 2.30 -4.85 -17.05
C ALA A 482 2.14 -6.24 -17.69
N MET A 483 1.63 -6.31 -18.91
CA MET A 483 1.47 -7.58 -19.66
C MET A 483 2.83 -8.19 -20.03
N PHE A 484 3.80 -7.36 -20.46
CA PHE A 484 5.10 -7.84 -20.92
C PHE A 484 6.02 -8.28 -19.77
N PHE A 485 6.10 -7.51 -18.69
CA PHE A 485 7.03 -7.79 -17.59
C PHE A 485 6.44 -8.63 -16.46
N ALA A 486 5.14 -8.48 -16.18
CA ALA A 486 4.49 -9.20 -15.09
C ALA A 486 3.60 -10.36 -15.55
N GLY A 487 3.41 -10.54 -16.87
CA GLY A 487 2.66 -11.65 -17.42
C GLY A 487 1.18 -11.63 -17.06
N VAL A 488 0.62 -10.45 -16.77
CA VAL A 488 -0.81 -10.30 -16.43
C VAL A 488 -1.67 -10.83 -17.58
N THR A 489 -2.50 -11.82 -17.29
CA THR A 489 -3.44 -12.39 -18.25
C THR A 489 -4.81 -11.76 -18.09
N ILE A 490 -5.45 -11.45 -19.21
CA ILE A 490 -6.83 -10.94 -19.22
C ILE A 490 -7.76 -12.15 -19.34
N SER A 491 -8.55 -12.41 -18.30
CA SER A 491 -9.53 -13.50 -18.28
C SER A 491 -10.85 -13.14 -18.97
N GLY A 492 -11.17 -11.84 -19.05
CA GLY A 492 -12.41 -11.35 -19.65
C GLY A 492 -12.29 -10.96 -21.12
N SER A 493 -13.39 -10.43 -21.66
CA SER A 493 -13.44 -9.93 -23.04
C SER A 493 -12.56 -8.69 -23.22
N ILE A 494 -11.71 -8.68 -24.26
CA ILE A 494 -10.90 -7.51 -24.62
C ILE A 494 -11.78 -6.28 -24.90
N ILE A 495 -12.97 -6.47 -25.47
CA ILE A 495 -13.90 -5.39 -25.76
C ILE A 495 -14.36 -4.72 -24.48
N ASP A 496 -14.66 -5.50 -23.43
CA ASP A 496 -15.12 -5.00 -22.15
C ASP A 496 -14.01 -4.24 -21.44
N VAL A 497 -12.76 -4.74 -21.53
CA VAL A 497 -11.56 -4.03 -21.03
C VAL A 497 -11.39 -2.68 -21.72
N VAL A 498 -11.50 -2.63 -23.05
CA VAL A 498 -11.38 -1.39 -23.82
C VAL A 498 -12.48 -0.41 -23.44
N LEU A 499 -13.72 -0.87 -23.29
CA LEU A 499 -14.85 -0.04 -22.86
C LEU A 499 -14.61 0.56 -21.47
N ALA A 500 -14.17 -0.26 -20.52
CA ALA A 500 -13.82 0.20 -19.17
C ALA A 500 -12.66 1.20 -19.19
N LEU A 501 -11.60 0.92 -19.95
CA LEU A 501 -10.44 1.79 -20.10
C LEU A 501 -10.74 3.09 -20.87
N LEU A 502 -11.85 3.19 -21.58
CA LEU A 502 -12.35 4.46 -22.12
C LEU A 502 -13.16 5.24 -21.10
N LEU A 503 -14.07 4.57 -20.37
CA LEU A 503 -15.01 5.23 -19.47
C LEU A 503 -14.36 5.66 -18.15
N ILE A 504 -13.44 4.87 -17.60
CA ILE A 504 -12.74 5.19 -16.34
C ILE A 504 -11.94 6.49 -16.47
N PRO A 505 -11.01 6.63 -17.42
CA PRO A 505 -10.29 7.89 -17.61
C PRO A 505 -11.21 9.06 -17.96
N PHE A 506 -12.25 8.82 -18.73
CA PHE A 506 -13.27 9.85 -19.02
C PHE A 506 -13.90 10.39 -17.74
N SER A 507 -14.28 9.50 -16.83
CA SER A 507 -14.86 9.89 -15.53
C SER A 507 -13.86 10.70 -14.69
N PHE A 508 -12.59 10.29 -14.65
CA PHE A 508 -11.55 10.99 -13.89
C PHE A 508 -11.18 12.36 -14.50
N VAL A 509 -11.19 12.48 -15.82
CA VAL A 509 -11.03 13.77 -16.52
C VAL A 509 -12.21 14.72 -16.17
N CYS A 510 -13.45 14.21 -16.16
CA CYS A 510 -14.61 15.00 -15.77
C CYS A 510 -14.53 15.47 -14.32
N LEU A 511 -14.08 14.59 -13.41
CA LEU A 511 -13.83 14.95 -12.01
C LEU A 511 -12.76 16.06 -11.89
N SER A 512 -11.68 15.94 -12.63
CA SER A 512 -10.62 16.94 -12.63
C SER A 512 -11.09 18.29 -13.17
N LEU A 513 -11.90 18.30 -14.21
CA LEU A 513 -12.51 19.53 -14.72
C LEU A 513 -13.37 20.20 -13.64
N ALA A 514 -14.18 19.42 -12.91
CA ALA A 514 -14.99 19.93 -11.80
C ALA A 514 -14.11 20.55 -10.70
N ILE A 515 -13.01 19.91 -10.31
CA ILE A 515 -12.05 20.44 -9.33
C ILE A 515 -11.38 21.72 -9.84
N ALA A 516 -10.89 21.70 -11.08
CA ALA A 516 -10.20 22.83 -11.68
C ALA A 516 -11.09 24.06 -11.87
N ARG A 517 -12.42 23.86 -11.85
CA ARG A 517 -13.39 24.97 -11.93
C ARG A 517 -13.27 25.93 -10.75
N PHE A 518 -13.10 25.38 -9.55
CA PHE A 518 -13.01 26.14 -8.30
C PHE A 518 -11.60 26.61 -7.96
N ALA A 519 -10.59 26.12 -8.67
CA ALA A 519 -9.21 26.49 -8.42
C ALA A 519 -8.78 27.73 -9.23
N ASN A 520 -8.06 28.62 -8.56
CA ASN A 520 -7.58 29.88 -9.15
C ASN A 520 -6.08 29.87 -9.47
N SER A 521 -5.32 28.92 -8.94
CA SER A 521 -3.89 28.81 -9.15
C SER A 521 -3.45 27.36 -9.27
N PHE A 522 -2.23 27.15 -9.79
CA PHE A 522 -1.60 25.82 -9.86
C PHE A 522 -1.58 25.11 -8.49
N SER A 523 -1.14 25.82 -7.44
CA SER A 523 -1.07 25.28 -6.09
C SER A 523 -2.45 24.88 -5.58
N THR A 524 -3.47 25.69 -5.85
CA THR A 524 -4.85 25.39 -5.42
C THR A 524 -5.41 24.15 -6.12
N VAL A 525 -5.13 23.96 -7.43
CA VAL A 525 -5.53 22.72 -8.14
C VAL A 525 -4.87 21.50 -7.52
N VAL A 526 -3.56 21.56 -7.30
CA VAL A 526 -2.81 20.42 -6.73
C VAL A 526 -3.30 20.09 -5.34
N LEU A 527 -3.45 21.10 -4.46
CA LEU A 527 -3.93 20.89 -3.10
C LEU A 527 -5.37 20.37 -3.06
N SER A 528 -6.28 20.93 -3.86
CA SER A 528 -7.66 20.46 -3.94
C SER A 528 -7.74 19.04 -4.49
N SER A 529 -6.89 18.71 -5.46
CA SER A 529 -6.79 17.36 -6.01
C SER A 529 -6.32 16.35 -4.97
N LEU A 530 -5.30 16.69 -4.19
CA LEU A 530 -4.81 15.85 -3.09
C LEU A 530 -5.82 15.71 -1.96
N LEU A 531 -6.53 16.80 -1.63
CA LEU A 531 -7.59 16.78 -0.62
C LEU A 531 -8.73 15.82 -0.96
N ILE A 532 -9.04 15.66 -2.23
CA ILE A 532 -10.05 14.69 -2.71
C ILE A 532 -9.45 13.30 -2.88
N PHE A 533 -8.22 13.23 -3.41
CA PHE A 533 -7.56 11.96 -3.70
C PHE A 533 -7.27 11.12 -2.44
N ILE A 534 -6.74 11.76 -1.38
CA ILE A 534 -6.34 11.03 -0.17
C ILE A 534 -7.52 10.31 0.50
N PRO A 535 -8.68 10.96 0.77
CA PRO A 535 -9.85 10.26 1.28
C PRO A 535 -10.37 9.17 0.33
N MET A 536 -10.37 9.43 -0.98
CA MET A 536 -10.76 8.42 -1.97
C MET A 536 -9.85 7.20 -1.93
N LEU A 537 -8.54 7.39 -1.79
CA LEU A 537 -7.58 6.30 -1.69
C LEU A 537 -7.80 5.47 -0.42
N LEU A 538 -7.97 6.15 0.74
CA LEU A 538 -8.18 5.49 2.03
C LEU A 538 -9.47 4.66 2.05
N LEU A 539 -10.54 5.20 1.47
CA LEU A 539 -11.87 4.57 1.45
C LEU A 539 -12.08 3.62 0.27
N SER A 540 -11.19 3.59 -0.73
CA SER A 540 -11.38 2.81 -1.96
C SER A 540 -11.32 1.29 -1.79
N GLY A 541 -11.08 0.80 -0.58
CA GLY A 541 -10.89 -0.63 -0.34
C GLY A 541 -9.49 -1.14 -0.70
N LEU A 542 -8.55 -0.23 -0.96
CA LEU A 542 -7.17 -0.55 -1.30
C LEU A 542 -6.33 -0.84 -0.07
N LEU A 543 -6.45 0.02 0.94
CA LEU A 543 -5.74 -0.11 2.21
C LEU A 543 -6.53 -0.93 3.21
N PHE A 544 -7.85 -0.84 3.14
CA PHE A 544 -8.75 -1.58 4.02
C PHE A 544 -9.91 -2.17 3.21
N PRO A 545 -10.08 -3.50 3.16
CA PRO A 545 -11.12 -4.13 2.35
C PRO A 545 -12.52 -3.60 2.65
N THR A 546 -13.26 -3.25 1.62
CA THR A 546 -14.64 -2.71 1.77
C THR A 546 -15.57 -3.67 2.49
N LYS A 547 -15.35 -4.97 2.33
CA LYS A 547 -16.11 -6.03 3.02
C LYS A 547 -15.94 -6.02 4.55
N LEU A 548 -14.84 -5.46 5.04
CA LEU A 548 -14.51 -5.37 6.48
C LEU A 548 -14.86 -3.99 7.07
N MET A 549 -15.33 -3.06 6.25
CA MET A 549 -15.73 -1.72 6.71
C MET A 549 -17.13 -1.76 7.36
N PRO A 550 -17.41 -0.87 8.34
CA PRO A 550 -18.76 -0.63 8.83
C PRO A 550 -19.71 -0.28 7.68
N ASP A 551 -20.99 -0.66 7.77
CA ASP A 551 -21.97 -0.53 6.66
C ASP A 551 -22.05 0.88 6.07
N ILE A 552 -22.03 1.92 6.92
CA ILE A 552 -22.08 3.32 6.48
C ILE A 552 -20.82 3.67 5.67
N VAL A 553 -19.65 3.25 6.12
CA VAL A 553 -18.37 3.52 5.44
C VAL A 553 -18.28 2.69 4.16
N ALA A 554 -18.71 1.45 4.18
CA ALA A 554 -18.75 0.57 3.01
C ALA A 554 -19.69 1.12 1.93
N ALA A 555 -20.87 1.62 2.30
CA ALA A 555 -21.80 2.27 1.38
C ALA A 555 -21.20 3.54 0.76
N PHE A 556 -20.49 4.35 1.55
CA PHE A 556 -19.79 5.53 1.05
C PHE A 556 -18.62 5.13 0.12
N SER A 557 -17.85 4.12 0.52
CA SER A 557 -16.75 3.55 -0.26
C SER A 557 -17.23 3.07 -1.64
N SER A 558 -18.32 2.31 -1.67
CA SER A 558 -18.86 1.75 -2.92
C SER A 558 -19.38 2.81 -3.91
N ALA A 559 -19.69 4.01 -3.43
CA ALA A 559 -20.11 5.13 -4.26
C ALA A 559 -18.92 5.92 -4.85
N LEU A 560 -17.69 5.69 -4.38
CA LEU A 560 -16.53 6.43 -4.86
C LEU A 560 -16.11 5.96 -6.26
N PRO A 561 -15.81 6.89 -7.17
CA PRO A 561 -15.45 6.54 -8.55
C PRO A 561 -14.14 5.73 -8.62
N LEU A 562 -13.22 5.90 -7.69
CA LEU A 562 -11.99 5.10 -7.59
C LEU A 562 -12.30 3.64 -7.23
N THR A 563 -13.20 3.40 -6.28
CA THR A 563 -13.65 2.07 -5.88
C THR A 563 -14.31 1.35 -7.04
N ILE A 564 -15.27 2.03 -7.70
CA ILE A 564 -16.01 1.49 -8.83
C ILE A 564 -15.05 1.15 -9.99
N ALA A 565 -14.10 2.05 -10.30
CA ALA A 565 -13.12 1.84 -11.36
C ALA A 565 -12.21 0.64 -11.07
N LYS A 566 -11.74 0.51 -9.82
CA LYS A 566 -10.92 -0.61 -9.37
C LYS A 566 -11.69 -1.93 -9.49
N ASP A 567 -12.87 -1.99 -8.90
CA ASP A 567 -13.67 -3.22 -8.88
C ASP A 567 -14.04 -3.63 -10.30
N LEU A 568 -14.41 -2.67 -11.15
CA LEU A 568 -14.74 -2.91 -12.56
C LEU A 568 -13.56 -3.56 -13.31
N LEU A 569 -12.33 -3.05 -13.16
CA LEU A 569 -11.17 -3.63 -13.84
C LEU A 569 -10.78 -5.00 -13.26
N LEU A 570 -10.89 -5.20 -11.96
CA LEU A 570 -10.67 -6.51 -11.33
C LEU A 570 -11.71 -7.54 -11.81
N ASP A 571 -12.97 -7.13 -11.91
CA ASP A 571 -14.07 -7.97 -12.37
C ASP A 571 -13.89 -8.42 -13.81
N ILE A 572 -13.51 -7.49 -14.70
CA ILE A 572 -13.29 -7.81 -16.10
C ILE A 572 -12.00 -8.62 -16.29
N MET A 573 -10.87 -8.09 -15.76
CA MET A 573 -9.56 -8.62 -16.11
C MET A 573 -9.24 -9.93 -15.39
N LEU A 574 -9.61 -10.07 -14.12
CA LEU A 574 -9.26 -11.25 -13.32
C LEU A 574 -10.42 -12.21 -13.11
N ARG A 575 -11.64 -11.72 -12.82
CA ARG A 575 -12.81 -12.58 -12.63
C ARG A 575 -13.45 -12.98 -13.95
N GLY A 576 -13.16 -12.28 -15.06
CA GLY A 576 -13.71 -12.58 -16.37
C GLY A 576 -15.21 -12.32 -16.48
N LEU A 577 -15.76 -11.40 -15.70
CA LEU A 577 -17.19 -11.06 -15.72
C LEU A 577 -17.56 -10.37 -17.04
N ALA A 578 -18.71 -10.74 -17.60
CA ALA A 578 -19.22 -10.19 -18.84
C ALA A 578 -20.03 -8.89 -18.62
N LEU A 579 -20.28 -8.14 -19.70
CA LEU A 579 -20.96 -6.84 -19.70
C LEU A 579 -22.29 -6.82 -18.92
N ASP A 580 -23.07 -7.91 -19.00
CA ASP A 580 -24.35 -8.06 -18.29
C ASP A 580 -24.21 -8.07 -16.75
N GLN A 581 -23.03 -8.35 -16.24
CA GLN A 581 -22.73 -8.39 -14.80
C GLN A 581 -22.09 -7.09 -14.29
N ILE A 582 -21.41 -6.35 -15.17
CA ILE A 582 -20.66 -5.14 -14.83
C ILE A 582 -21.35 -3.82 -15.23
N TYR A 583 -22.51 -3.90 -15.93
CA TYR A 583 -23.19 -2.70 -16.43
C TYR A 583 -23.52 -1.69 -15.32
N GLY A 584 -23.77 -2.16 -14.09
CA GLY A 584 -24.03 -1.29 -12.93
C GLY A 584 -22.86 -0.35 -12.61
N GLY A 585 -21.64 -0.87 -12.63
CA GLY A 585 -20.42 -0.06 -12.43
C GLY A 585 -20.20 0.94 -13.56
N LEU A 586 -20.40 0.52 -14.81
CA LEU A 586 -20.28 1.39 -15.99
C LEU A 586 -21.30 2.53 -15.96
N THR A 587 -22.57 2.24 -15.67
CA THR A 587 -23.62 3.25 -15.58
C THR A 587 -23.38 4.23 -14.45
N THR A 588 -22.90 3.78 -13.30
CA THR A 588 -22.57 4.65 -12.16
C THR A 588 -21.42 5.60 -12.51
N LEU A 589 -20.35 5.12 -13.14
CA LEU A 589 -19.25 5.98 -13.61
C LEU A 589 -19.72 6.98 -14.66
N PHE A 590 -20.62 6.58 -15.56
CA PHE A 590 -21.18 7.49 -16.55
C PHE A 590 -22.02 8.59 -15.89
N ILE A 591 -22.92 8.24 -14.96
CA ILE A 591 -23.72 9.20 -14.19
C ILE A 591 -22.81 10.16 -13.42
N TYR A 592 -21.78 9.63 -12.79
CA TYR A 592 -20.78 10.43 -12.07
C TYR A 592 -20.09 11.44 -13.01
N SER A 593 -19.73 11.03 -14.22
CA SER A 593 -19.15 11.90 -15.23
C SER A 593 -20.09 13.03 -15.63
N VAL A 594 -21.37 12.71 -15.82
CA VAL A 594 -22.41 13.72 -16.14
C VAL A 594 -22.59 14.73 -15.01
N ILE A 595 -22.60 14.27 -13.75
CA ILE A 595 -22.69 15.15 -12.58
C ILE A 595 -21.47 16.08 -12.52
N CYS A 596 -20.26 15.55 -12.69
CA CYS A 596 -19.03 16.36 -12.71
C CYS A 596 -19.03 17.39 -13.83
N LEU A 597 -19.50 17.03 -15.02
CA LEU A 597 -19.66 17.98 -16.14
C LEU A 597 -20.71 19.04 -15.84
N ALA A 598 -21.82 18.68 -15.22
CA ALA A 598 -22.84 19.63 -14.78
C ALA A 598 -22.26 20.64 -13.77
N ILE A 599 -21.49 20.16 -12.79
CA ILE A 599 -20.78 21.03 -11.83
C ILE A 599 -19.84 22.00 -12.58
N TYR A 600 -19.08 21.50 -13.55
CA TYR A 600 -18.20 22.33 -14.36
C TYR A 600 -18.95 23.42 -15.14
N PHE A 601 -20.14 23.09 -15.70
CA PHE A 601 -20.96 24.03 -16.48
C PHE A 601 -21.68 25.06 -15.63
N TYR A 602 -22.27 24.64 -14.51
CA TYR A 602 -23.16 25.48 -13.68
C TYR A 602 -22.42 26.15 -12.52
N GLY A 603 -21.17 25.83 -12.26
CA GLY A 603 -20.37 26.42 -11.19
C GLY A 603 -20.07 27.92 -11.32
N ASP A 604 -20.54 28.59 -12.38
CA ASP A 604 -20.40 30.04 -12.59
C ASP A 604 -21.40 30.89 -11.76
N LYS A 605 -22.30 30.26 -10.99
CA LYS A 605 -23.37 30.96 -10.29
C LYS A 605 -23.24 31.01 -8.76
N ILE A 606 -22.09 30.56 -8.22
CA ILE A 606 -21.80 30.68 -6.79
C ILE A 606 -20.47 31.50 -6.64
#